data_58d7c9f16790030a89de6fa0f5393e53
#
_entry.id   58d7c9f16790030a89de6fa0f5393e53
#
_cell.length_a   1.000
_cell.length_b   1.000
_cell.length_c   1.000
_cell.angle_alpha   90.00
_cell.angle_beta   90.00
_cell.angle_gamma   90.00
#
_symmetry.space_group_name_H-M   'P 1'
#
loop_
_entity.id
_entity.type
_entity.pdbx_description
1 polymer ?
#
loop_
_entity_poly.entity_id
_entity_poly.type
_entity_poly.pdbx_seq_one_letter_code
_entity_poly.pdbx_strand_id
1 'polypeptide(L)'
;IDVLLSAKRVGPTGKAYGLDMTDEMLALAERNRAASGLTNVEFLKGEIEQIPLPDDSVDVIISNCVINLSADKDRVLAEAFRVLRPGGRFAVSDVVVRGEVPAGIRRSVELWIGCVAGALEEGEYRSKLARAGFGAIEVEPTRVYQVEDARELLAGAGFDFEAIAPQ
;
A
#
# COMPACT_ATOMS: atom_id res chain seq x y z
N ILE A 1 10.08 -5.93 -6.45
CA ILE A 1 9.90 -6.62 -7.76
C ILE A 1 8.99 -5.80 -8.68
N ASP A 2 7.95 -5.17 -8.18
CA ASP A 2 6.93 -4.45 -8.96
C ASP A 2 7.52 -3.30 -9.80
N VAL A 3 8.51 -2.59 -9.26
CA VAL A 3 9.19 -1.49 -9.97
C VAL A 3 9.91 -2.01 -11.22
N LEU A 4 10.60 -3.15 -11.12
CA LEU A 4 11.31 -3.73 -12.26
C LEU A 4 10.35 -4.29 -13.32
N LEU A 5 9.23 -4.87 -12.89
CA LEU A 5 8.16 -5.31 -13.79
C LEU A 5 7.50 -4.12 -14.49
N SER A 6 7.24 -3.05 -13.74
CA SER A 6 6.70 -1.79 -14.30
C SER A 6 7.64 -1.19 -15.32
N ALA A 7 8.95 -1.14 -15.04
CA ALA A 7 9.95 -0.63 -15.97
C ALA A 7 10.00 -1.41 -17.29
N LYS A 8 9.89 -2.73 -17.23
CA LYS A 8 9.77 -3.57 -18.43
C LYS A 8 8.48 -3.27 -19.20
N ARG A 9 7.37 -3.07 -18.50
CA ARG A 9 6.06 -2.87 -19.10
C ARG A 9 5.93 -1.50 -19.79
N VAL A 10 6.49 -0.44 -19.20
CA VAL A 10 6.46 0.91 -19.79
C VAL A 10 7.45 1.06 -20.96
N GLY A 11 8.39 0.12 -21.11
CA GLY A 11 9.35 0.11 -22.19
C GLY A 11 10.46 1.16 -22.06
N PRO A 12 11.34 1.28 -23.08
CA PRO A 12 12.56 2.08 -22.99
C PRO A 12 12.32 3.59 -22.95
N THR A 13 11.16 4.06 -23.36
CA THR A 13 10.77 5.48 -23.33
C THR A 13 10.04 5.88 -22.06
N GLY A 14 9.58 4.91 -21.29
CA GLY A 14 8.95 5.13 -19.99
C GLY A 14 9.96 5.03 -18.86
N LYS A 15 9.59 5.52 -17.66
CA LYS A 15 10.42 5.47 -16.47
C LYS A 15 9.61 4.91 -15.30
N ALA A 16 10.24 4.08 -14.48
CA ALA A 16 9.65 3.58 -13.25
C ALA A 16 10.42 4.11 -12.03
N TYR A 17 9.70 4.61 -11.06
CA TYR A 17 10.22 5.03 -9.76
C TYR A 17 9.86 3.99 -8.70
N GLY A 18 10.79 3.72 -7.79
CA GLY A 18 10.53 2.96 -6.59
C GLY A 18 10.80 3.83 -5.37
N LEU A 19 9.85 3.94 -4.48
CA LEU A 19 9.97 4.70 -3.24
C LEU A 19 10.08 3.75 -2.05
N ASP A 20 11.07 3.98 -1.20
CA ASP A 20 11.21 3.30 0.09
C ASP A 20 11.90 4.23 1.09
N MET A 21 11.58 4.08 2.37
CA MET A 21 12.16 4.92 3.42
C MET A 21 13.44 4.32 4.02
N THR A 22 13.73 3.04 3.77
CA THR A 22 14.83 2.31 4.39
C THR A 22 16.04 2.15 3.45
N ASP A 23 17.24 2.41 3.96
CA ASP A 23 18.47 2.28 3.18
C ASP A 23 18.73 0.82 2.77
N GLU A 24 18.37 -0.14 3.61
CA GLU A 24 18.54 -1.57 3.36
C GLU A 24 17.70 -2.03 2.15
N MET A 25 16.45 -1.61 2.06
CA MET A 25 15.57 -1.95 0.96
C MET A 25 15.98 -1.26 -0.33
N LEU A 26 16.42 -0.01 -0.26
CA LEU A 26 16.96 0.71 -1.40
C LEU A 26 18.23 0.06 -1.93
N ALA A 27 19.14 -0.36 -1.03
CA ALA A 27 20.34 -1.08 -1.43
C ALA A 27 20.04 -2.44 -2.08
N LEU A 28 19.04 -3.16 -1.60
CA LEU A 28 18.55 -4.40 -2.22
C LEU A 28 17.93 -4.11 -3.60
N ALA A 29 17.12 -3.08 -3.70
CA ALA A 29 16.48 -2.67 -4.93
C ALA A 29 17.50 -2.29 -6.02
N GLU A 30 18.55 -1.55 -5.66
CA GLU A 30 19.65 -1.19 -6.57
C GLU A 30 20.44 -2.41 -7.05
N ARG A 31 20.74 -3.38 -6.17
CA ARG A 31 21.36 -4.64 -6.58
C ARG A 31 20.50 -5.39 -7.60
N ASN A 32 19.20 -5.46 -7.36
CA ASN A 32 18.27 -6.13 -8.26
C ASN A 32 18.14 -5.39 -9.59
N ARG A 33 18.15 -4.05 -9.59
CA ARG A 33 18.18 -3.23 -10.81
C ARG A 33 19.42 -3.52 -11.62
N ALA A 34 20.61 -3.50 -10.99
CA ALA A 34 21.88 -3.79 -11.66
C ALA A 34 21.87 -5.20 -12.29
N ALA A 35 21.36 -6.20 -11.58
CA ALA A 35 21.25 -7.57 -12.09
C ALA A 35 20.24 -7.70 -13.26
N SER A 36 19.22 -6.85 -13.29
CA SER A 36 18.19 -6.88 -14.34
C SER A 36 18.62 -6.23 -15.67
N GLY A 37 19.65 -5.40 -15.65
CA GLY A 37 20.11 -4.62 -16.80
C GLY A 37 19.16 -3.48 -17.21
N LEU A 38 18.13 -3.18 -16.43
CA LEU A 38 17.18 -2.10 -16.72
C LEU A 38 17.82 -0.74 -16.42
N THR A 39 17.68 0.19 -17.37
CA THR A 39 18.22 1.55 -17.28
C THR A 39 17.17 2.61 -16.99
N ASN A 40 15.88 2.26 -17.13
CA ASN A 40 14.75 3.16 -16.95
C ASN A 40 14.10 3.04 -15.58
N VAL A 41 14.89 2.72 -14.54
CA VAL A 41 14.47 2.62 -13.14
C VAL A 41 15.25 3.60 -12.30
N GLU A 42 14.57 4.28 -11.40
CA GLU A 42 15.15 5.13 -10.35
C GLU A 42 14.54 4.79 -9.00
N PHE A 43 15.37 4.64 -7.97
CA PHE A 43 14.90 4.46 -6.61
C PHE A 43 15.07 5.76 -5.82
N LEU A 44 14.03 6.11 -5.09
CA LEU A 44 13.94 7.33 -4.30
C LEU A 44 13.84 6.98 -2.82
N LYS A 45 14.61 7.67 -1.99
CA LYS A 45 14.47 7.59 -0.54
C LYS A 45 13.43 8.61 -0.10
N GLY A 46 12.41 8.16 0.62
CA GLY A 46 11.34 9.02 1.13
C GLY A 46 10.21 8.22 1.73
N GLU A 47 9.27 8.96 2.32
CA GLU A 47 8.06 8.43 2.92
C GLU A 47 6.87 8.60 1.97
N ILE A 48 5.88 7.71 2.07
CA ILE A 48 4.67 7.79 1.22
C ILE A 48 3.78 8.99 1.56
N GLU A 49 3.94 9.56 2.76
CA GLU A 49 3.30 10.78 3.23
C GLU A 49 3.93 12.07 2.64
N GLN A 50 5.12 11.94 2.02
CA GLN A 50 5.83 13.05 1.38
C GLN A 50 6.66 12.53 0.20
N ILE A 51 6.02 12.27 -0.92
CA ILE A 51 6.64 11.69 -2.11
C ILE A 51 7.61 12.71 -2.75
N PRO A 52 8.92 12.39 -2.91
CA PRO A 52 9.92 13.33 -3.43
C PRO A 52 9.85 13.44 -4.97
N LEU A 53 8.67 13.68 -5.49
CA LEU A 53 8.39 13.93 -6.91
C LEU A 53 7.57 15.21 -7.06
N PRO A 54 7.71 15.94 -8.18
CA PRO A 54 6.86 17.07 -8.49
C PRO A 54 5.38 16.70 -8.63
N ASP A 55 4.50 17.69 -8.54
CA ASP A 55 3.11 17.55 -8.91
C ASP A 55 2.99 17.09 -10.38
N ASP A 56 1.93 16.36 -10.69
CA ASP A 56 1.60 15.92 -12.06
C ASP A 56 2.77 15.24 -12.80
N SER A 57 3.58 14.45 -12.11
CA SER A 57 4.82 13.88 -12.65
C SER A 57 4.72 12.44 -13.12
N VAL A 58 3.73 11.67 -12.62
CA VAL A 58 3.56 10.24 -12.94
C VAL A 58 2.18 9.93 -13.50
N ASP A 59 2.12 8.91 -14.34
CA ASP A 59 0.88 8.48 -15.01
C ASP A 59 0.16 7.38 -14.21
N VAL A 60 0.93 6.57 -13.46
CA VAL A 60 0.41 5.44 -12.68
C VAL A 60 1.16 5.32 -11.36
N ILE A 61 0.43 5.08 -10.29
CA ILE A 61 0.98 4.64 -9.01
C ILE A 61 0.46 3.24 -8.72
N ILE A 62 1.36 2.37 -8.25
CA ILE A 62 1.02 1.02 -7.74
C ILE A 62 1.50 0.93 -6.30
N SER A 63 0.63 0.47 -5.41
CA SER A 63 0.96 0.24 -4.00
C SER A 63 0.43 -1.12 -3.55
N ASN A 64 1.29 -1.90 -2.88
CA ASN A 64 0.94 -3.22 -2.36
C ASN A 64 1.24 -3.30 -0.86
N CYS A 65 0.21 -3.43 -0.05
CA CYS A 65 0.28 -3.64 1.41
C CYS A 65 1.09 -2.58 2.19
N VAL A 66 1.18 -1.35 1.70
CA VAL A 66 1.99 -0.29 2.32
C VAL A 66 1.11 0.78 2.99
N ILE A 67 -0.02 1.13 2.37
CA ILE A 67 -0.86 2.22 2.87
C ILE A 67 -1.41 1.93 4.26
N ASN A 68 -1.74 0.67 4.54
CA ASN A 68 -2.24 0.27 5.85
C ASN A 68 -1.21 0.47 6.97
N LEU A 69 0.09 0.51 6.66
CA LEU A 69 1.16 0.75 7.63
C LEU A 69 1.29 2.23 8.01
N SER A 70 0.82 3.13 7.18
CA SER A 70 0.85 4.57 7.48
C SER A 70 -0.14 4.93 8.59
N ALA A 71 0.29 5.82 9.48
CA ALA A 71 -0.57 6.42 10.49
C ALA A 71 -1.46 7.53 9.92
N ASP A 72 -1.03 8.21 8.85
CA ASP A 72 -1.74 9.30 8.18
C ASP A 72 -2.10 8.95 6.73
N LYS A 73 -3.14 8.13 6.59
CA LYS A 73 -3.62 7.68 5.29
C LYS A 73 -4.22 8.81 4.44
N ASP A 74 -4.78 9.84 5.07
CA ASP A 74 -5.29 11.01 4.33
C ASP A 74 -4.13 11.75 3.66
N ARG A 75 -3.00 11.90 4.34
CA ARG A 75 -1.78 12.49 3.76
C ARG A 75 -1.22 11.63 2.64
N VAL A 76 -1.14 10.30 2.82
CA VAL A 76 -0.69 9.37 1.76
C VAL A 76 -1.51 9.53 0.49
N LEU A 77 -2.84 9.53 0.62
CA LEU A 77 -3.74 9.63 -0.54
C LEU A 77 -3.66 11.02 -1.20
N ALA A 78 -3.49 12.08 -0.41
CA ALA A 78 -3.28 13.43 -0.94
C ALA A 78 -1.96 13.54 -1.74
N GLU A 79 -0.88 12.94 -1.24
CA GLU A 79 0.42 12.90 -1.93
C GLU A 79 0.35 12.05 -3.22
N ALA A 80 -0.30 10.88 -3.16
CA ALA A 80 -0.54 10.08 -4.34
C ALA A 80 -1.32 10.85 -5.41
N PHE A 81 -2.36 11.58 -5.01
CA PHE A 81 -3.13 12.42 -5.93
C PHE A 81 -2.30 13.58 -6.48
N ARG A 82 -1.48 14.24 -5.64
CA ARG A 82 -0.62 15.37 -6.03
C ARG A 82 0.37 15.01 -7.14
N VAL A 83 1.03 13.86 -7.02
CA VAL A 83 2.06 13.46 -7.99
C VAL A 83 1.49 12.83 -9.26
N LEU A 84 0.23 12.38 -9.24
CA LEU A 84 -0.45 11.84 -10.41
C LEU A 84 -0.87 12.95 -11.37
N ARG A 85 -0.61 12.73 -12.65
CA ARG A 85 -1.14 13.60 -13.71
C ARG A 85 -2.66 13.52 -13.79
N PRO A 86 -3.34 14.57 -14.26
CA PRO A 86 -4.76 14.49 -14.59
C PRO A 86 -5.06 13.30 -15.52
N GLY A 87 -6.01 12.45 -15.11
CA GLY A 87 -6.32 11.20 -15.81
C GLY A 87 -5.38 10.03 -15.49
N GLY A 88 -4.41 10.21 -14.61
CA GLY A 88 -3.55 9.15 -14.09
C GLY A 88 -4.32 8.11 -13.27
N ARG A 89 -3.68 6.97 -13.01
CA ARG A 89 -4.30 5.81 -12.33
C ARG A 89 -3.58 5.50 -11.03
N PHE A 90 -4.38 5.26 -10.00
CA PHE A 90 -3.92 4.76 -8.71
C PHE A 90 -4.44 3.33 -8.51
N ALA A 91 -3.53 2.36 -8.45
CA ALA A 91 -3.84 0.95 -8.24
C ALA A 91 -3.28 0.51 -6.89
N VAL A 92 -4.15 -0.02 -6.02
CA VAL A 92 -3.80 -0.45 -4.67
C VAL A 92 -4.23 -1.89 -4.48
N SER A 93 -3.33 -2.71 -3.92
CA SER A 93 -3.66 -4.02 -3.38
C SER A 93 -3.37 -3.99 -1.88
N ASP A 94 -4.41 -3.92 -1.08
CA ASP A 94 -4.29 -3.78 0.37
C ASP A 94 -5.44 -4.52 1.07
N VAL A 95 -5.27 -4.78 2.36
CA VAL A 95 -6.35 -5.37 3.17
C VAL A 95 -7.38 -4.28 3.47
N VAL A 96 -8.64 -4.57 3.19
CA VAL A 96 -9.78 -3.78 3.62
C VAL A 96 -10.71 -4.65 4.46
N VAL A 97 -11.45 -4.05 5.36
CA VAL A 97 -12.41 -4.75 6.20
C VAL A 97 -13.83 -4.39 5.81
N ARG A 98 -14.75 -5.32 5.98
CA ARG A 98 -16.18 -5.10 5.91
C ARG A 98 -16.78 -5.29 7.30
N GLY A 99 -17.35 -4.23 7.84
CA GLY A 99 -17.84 -4.18 9.21
C GLY A 99 -16.81 -3.61 10.21
N GLU A 100 -17.11 -3.71 11.51
CA GLU A 100 -16.27 -3.15 12.55
C GLU A 100 -15.09 -4.05 12.91
N VAL A 101 -13.89 -3.48 12.99
CA VAL A 101 -12.72 -4.15 13.55
C VAL A 101 -12.69 -3.92 15.05
N PRO A 102 -12.68 -4.99 15.87
CA PRO A 102 -12.61 -4.85 17.31
C PRO A 102 -11.41 -4.01 17.77
N ALA A 103 -11.62 -3.19 18.81
CA ALA A 103 -10.61 -2.26 19.31
C ALA A 103 -9.32 -2.97 19.79
N GLY A 104 -9.43 -4.23 20.22
CA GLY A 104 -8.28 -5.05 20.59
C GLY A 104 -7.36 -5.35 19.39
N ILE A 105 -7.96 -5.67 18.24
CA ILE A 105 -7.24 -5.94 17.01
C ILE A 105 -6.54 -4.66 16.50
N ARG A 106 -7.24 -3.52 16.54
CA ARG A 106 -6.67 -2.22 16.10
C ARG A 106 -5.47 -1.77 16.93
N ARG A 107 -5.31 -2.25 18.17
CA ARG A 107 -4.21 -1.89 19.06
C ARG A 107 -3.04 -2.86 19.05
N SER A 108 -3.15 -3.97 18.37
CA SER A 108 -2.08 -4.97 18.31
C SER A 108 -1.02 -4.54 17.29
N VAL A 109 0.22 -4.32 17.76
CA VAL A 109 1.37 -3.94 16.91
C VAL A 109 1.67 -5.04 15.90
N GLU A 110 1.57 -6.29 16.29
CA GLU A 110 1.85 -7.45 15.45
C GLU A 110 0.83 -7.58 14.30
N LEU A 111 -0.43 -7.30 14.59
CA LEU A 111 -1.47 -7.26 13.57
C LEU A 111 -1.34 -6.02 12.67
N TRP A 112 -0.78 -4.94 13.20
CA TRP A 112 -0.45 -3.77 12.39
C TRP A 112 0.62 -4.10 11.34
N ILE A 113 1.69 -4.80 11.73
CA ILE A 113 2.73 -5.28 10.81
C ILE A 113 2.13 -6.22 9.74
N GLY A 114 1.10 -6.99 10.09
CA GLY A 114 0.33 -7.80 9.15
C GLY A 114 -0.68 -7.04 8.28
N CYS A 115 -0.67 -5.70 8.29
CA CYS A 115 -1.59 -4.82 7.57
C CYS A 115 -3.08 -4.92 7.99
N VAL A 116 -3.41 -5.73 8.99
CA VAL A 116 -4.81 -5.96 9.41
C VAL A 116 -5.28 -4.86 10.38
N ALA A 117 -4.46 -4.52 11.38
CA ALA A 117 -4.83 -3.51 12.38
C ALA A 117 -4.98 -2.11 11.79
N GLY A 118 -4.21 -1.81 10.73
CA GLY A 118 -4.30 -0.56 9.99
C GLY A 118 -5.32 -0.56 8.85
N ALA A 119 -6.00 -1.69 8.61
CA ALA A 119 -6.96 -1.79 7.52
C ALA A 119 -8.18 -0.87 7.76
N LEU A 120 -8.56 -0.16 6.71
CA LEU A 120 -9.75 0.67 6.70
C LEU A 120 -10.98 -0.18 6.35
N GLU A 121 -12.15 0.25 6.84
CA GLU A 121 -13.42 -0.23 6.32
C GLU A 121 -13.58 0.25 4.86
N GLU A 122 -14.18 -0.57 3.99
CA GLU A 122 -14.27 -0.31 2.55
C GLU A 122 -14.90 1.04 2.23
N GLY A 123 -15.99 1.42 2.91
CA GLY A 123 -16.67 2.71 2.71
C GLY A 123 -15.81 3.89 3.18
N GLU A 124 -15.08 3.73 4.28
CA GLU A 124 -14.12 4.73 4.74
C GLU A 124 -12.98 4.93 3.73
N TYR A 125 -12.43 3.82 3.18
CA TYR A 125 -11.38 3.89 2.17
C TYR A 125 -11.84 4.64 0.92
N ARG A 126 -13.04 4.31 0.40
CA ARG A 126 -13.67 5.01 -0.73
C ARG A 126 -13.87 6.50 -0.44
N SER A 127 -14.31 6.83 0.77
CA SER A 127 -14.53 8.22 1.20
C SER A 127 -13.23 9.02 1.25
N LYS A 128 -12.15 8.40 1.76
CA LYS A 128 -10.82 9.03 1.79
C LYS A 128 -10.26 9.26 0.39
N LEU A 129 -10.38 8.29 -0.51
CA LEU A 129 -9.99 8.44 -1.92
C LEU A 129 -10.76 9.58 -2.60
N ALA A 130 -12.08 9.64 -2.42
CA ALA A 130 -12.89 10.71 -2.99
C ALA A 130 -12.50 12.10 -2.45
N ARG A 131 -12.22 12.21 -1.13
CA ARG A 131 -11.76 13.47 -0.54
C ARG A 131 -10.39 13.91 -1.05
N ALA A 132 -9.49 12.96 -1.36
CA ALA A 132 -8.19 13.26 -1.95
C ALA A 132 -8.30 13.72 -3.43
N GLY A 133 -9.47 13.54 -4.08
CA GLY A 133 -9.73 13.97 -5.45
C GLY A 133 -9.87 12.83 -6.46
N PHE A 134 -9.73 11.57 -6.04
CA PHE A 134 -9.90 10.42 -6.94
C PHE A 134 -11.36 10.24 -7.34
N GLY A 135 -11.57 10.01 -8.65
CA GLY A 135 -12.85 9.59 -9.21
C GLY A 135 -12.82 8.15 -9.72
N ALA A 136 -13.98 7.65 -10.16
CA ALA A 136 -14.12 6.30 -10.73
C ALA A 136 -13.51 5.20 -9.84
N ILE A 137 -13.82 5.25 -8.54
CA ILE A 137 -13.26 4.35 -7.53
C ILE A 137 -13.94 2.98 -7.65
N GLU A 138 -13.15 1.97 -8.01
CA GLU A 138 -13.57 0.57 -8.06
C GLU A 138 -12.85 -0.22 -6.96
N VAL A 139 -13.53 -1.17 -6.34
CA VAL A 139 -12.95 -2.11 -5.37
C VAL A 139 -13.33 -3.51 -5.80
N GLU A 140 -12.31 -4.32 -6.08
CA GLU A 140 -12.46 -5.71 -6.47
C GLU A 140 -11.84 -6.62 -5.41
N PRO A 141 -12.61 -7.49 -4.73
CA PRO A 141 -12.06 -8.44 -3.79
C PRO A 141 -11.29 -9.54 -4.54
N THR A 142 -9.98 -9.59 -4.32
CA THR A 142 -9.12 -10.66 -4.88
C THR A 142 -9.08 -11.90 -3.98
N ARG A 143 -9.25 -11.70 -2.67
CA ARG A 143 -9.37 -12.76 -1.68
C ARG A 143 -10.23 -12.27 -0.51
N VAL A 144 -11.10 -13.15 -0.03
CA VAL A 144 -11.93 -12.89 1.16
C VAL A 144 -11.45 -13.83 2.26
N TYR A 145 -11.12 -13.27 3.41
CA TYR A 145 -10.79 -14.02 4.62
C TYR A 145 -12.01 -14.01 5.54
N GLN A 146 -12.35 -15.18 6.07
CA GLN A 146 -13.39 -15.31 7.07
C GLN A 146 -12.78 -15.13 8.47
N VAL A 147 -13.63 -14.97 9.48
CA VAL A 147 -13.18 -14.83 10.87
C VAL A 147 -12.40 -16.07 11.32
N GLU A 148 -12.77 -17.24 10.83
CA GLU A 148 -12.10 -18.52 11.07
C GLU A 148 -10.67 -18.54 10.54
N ASP A 149 -10.45 -18.01 9.32
CA ASP A 149 -9.12 -17.89 8.71
C ASP A 149 -8.23 -16.94 9.55
N ALA A 150 -8.81 -15.85 10.07
CA ALA A 150 -8.12 -14.92 10.96
C ALA A 150 -7.76 -15.58 12.31
N ARG A 151 -8.62 -16.44 12.83
CA ARG A 151 -8.37 -17.21 14.06
C ARG A 151 -7.16 -18.13 13.90
N GLU A 152 -7.08 -18.89 12.80
CA GLU A 152 -5.94 -19.75 12.51
C GLU A 152 -4.63 -18.97 12.34
N LEU A 153 -4.68 -17.84 11.63
CA LEU A 153 -3.52 -16.97 11.43
C LEU A 153 -3.00 -16.41 12.77
N LEU A 154 -3.88 -15.97 13.64
CA LEU A 154 -3.55 -15.42 14.94
C LEU A 154 -3.03 -16.48 15.91
N ALA A 155 -3.63 -17.68 15.92
CA ALA A 155 -3.16 -18.81 16.70
C ALA A 155 -1.74 -19.24 16.27
N GLY A 156 -1.45 -19.25 14.95
CA GLY A 156 -0.13 -19.52 14.41
C GLY A 156 0.92 -18.48 14.79
N ALA A 157 0.50 -17.24 15.08
CA ALA A 157 1.34 -16.15 15.56
C ALA A 157 1.44 -16.08 17.11
N GLY A 158 0.82 -17.03 17.83
CA GLY A 158 0.87 -17.08 19.29
C GLY A 158 -0.16 -16.20 20.00
N PHE A 159 -1.18 -15.72 19.29
CA PHE A 159 -2.23 -14.89 19.87
C PHE A 159 -3.46 -15.72 20.29
N ASP A 160 -4.01 -15.38 21.44
CA ASP A 160 -5.30 -15.90 21.89
C ASP A 160 -6.42 -15.05 21.28
N PHE A 161 -7.09 -15.60 20.27
CA PHE A 161 -8.21 -14.93 19.60
C PHE A 161 -9.36 -14.61 20.54
N GLU A 162 -9.65 -15.48 21.52
CA GLU A 162 -10.75 -15.28 22.48
C GLU A 162 -10.49 -14.12 23.44
N ALA A 163 -9.20 -13.79 23.67
CA ALA A 163 -8.82 -12.62 24.46
C ALA A 163 -8.97 -11.30 23.70
N ILE A 164 -9.07 -11.36 22.37
CA ILE A 164 -9.10 -10.18 21.47
C ILE A 164 -10.52 -9.97 20.89
N ALA A 165 -11.28 -11.05 20.72
CA ALA A 165 -12.65 -10.98 20.22
C ALA A 165 -13.61 -10.36 21.25
N PRO A 166 -14.53 -9.48 20.85
CA PRO A 166 -15.57 -9.01 21.76
C PRO A 166 -16.50 -10.16 22.15
N GLN A 167 -16.86 -10.21 23.45
CA GLN A 167 -17.95 -11.06 23.94
C GLN A 167 -19.29 -10.57 23.41
#